data_0a71f957c3fe97e42ea0333b029d0141
#
_entry.id   0a71f957c3fe97e42ea0333b029d0141
#
_cell.length_a   1.000
_cell.length_b   1.000
_cell.length_c   1.000
_cell.angle_alpha   90.00
_cell.angle_beta   90.00
_cell.angle_gamma   90.00
#
_symmetry.space_group_name_H-M   'P 1'
#
loop_
_entity.id
_entity.type
_entity.pdbx_description
1 polymer ?
#
loop_
_entity_poly.entity_id
_entity_poly.type
_entity_poly.pdbx_seq_one_letter_code
_entity_poly.pdbx_strand_id
1 'polypeptide(L)'
;MQAKWGIQGMAVAPHSLASESALAVLREGGNALEAMISAAATIAVVYPHMNSIGGDSFWVIHAPGKAMGGIDACGASAGLATKKWYADQGITKSIPFRGPIAANT
;
A
#
# COMPACT_ATOMS: atom_id res chain seq x y z
N MET A 1 7.24 25.26 1.15
CA MET A 1 6.66 24.14 1.93
C MET A 1 6.64 24.56 3.39
N GLN A 2 5.50 24.62 4.06
CA GLN A 2 5.41 25.00 5.48
C GLN A 2 5.46 23.74 6.35
N ALA A 3 6.31 23.73 7.38
CA ALA A 3 6.31 22.68 8.39
C ALA A 3 5.00 22.69 9.17
N LYS A 4 4.47 21.50 9.45
CA LYS A 4 3.28 21.31 10.30
C LYS A 4 3.72 20.60 11.58
N TRP A 5 3.11 20.97 12.69
CA TRP A 5 3.38 20.40 14.01
C TRP A 5 2.11 19.77 14.55
N GLY A 6 2.21 18.56 15.08
CA GLY A 6 1.12 17.87 15.76
C GLY A 6 1.51 17.58 17.22
N ILE A 7 0.63 17.93 18.17
CA ILE A 7 0.86 17.70 19.59
C ILE A 7 0.34 16.33 20.03
N GLN A 8 -0.78 15.89 19.46
CA GLN A 8 -1.45 14.65 19.83
C GLN A 8 -1.25 13.53 18.80
N GLY A 9 -0.96 13.89 17.56
CA GLY A 9 -0.72 12.95 16.48
C GLY A 9 -0.51 13.66 15.15
N MET A 10 0.01 12.94 14.19
CA MET A 10 0.24 13.44 12.84
C MET A 10 -0.01 12.32 11.83
N ALA A 11 -0.63 12.66 10.72
CA ALA A 11 -0.79 11.78 9.57
C ALA A 11 -0.30 12.49 8.30
N VAL A 12 0.51 11.79 7.51
CA VAL A 12 1.05 12.30 6.24
C VAL A 12 0.77 11.30 5.15
N ALA A 13 0.28 11.77 4.02
CA ALA A 13 0.04 10.96 2.82
C ALA A 13 0.29 11.83 1.57
N PRO A 14 0.52 11.20 0.40
CA PRO A 14 0.69 11.91 -0.87
C PRO A 14 -0.55 12.72 -1.31
N HIS A 15 -1.73 12.38 -0.80
CA HIS A 15 -2.98 13.09 -1.10
C HIS A 15 -3.64 13.59 0.19
N SER A 16 -4.12 14.85 0.19
CA SER A 16 -4.70 15.49 1.39
C SER A 16 -5.89 14.72 1.97
N LEU A 17 -6.77 14.20 1.14
CA LEU A 17 -7.94 13.44 1.60
C LEU A 17 -7.54 12.17 2.38
N ALA A 18 -6.44 11.52 2.03
CA ALA A 18 -5.94 10.38 2.81
C ALA A 18 -5.39 10.82 4.18
N SER A 19 -4.67 11.95 4.24
CA SER A 19 -4.24 12.52 5.51
C SER A 19 -5.42 12.97 6.37
N GLU A 20 -6.44 13.58 5.78
CA GLU A 20 -7.66 14.01 6.48
C GLU A 20 -8.44 12.81 7.04
N SER A 21 -8.57 11.73 6.26
CA SER A 21 -9.20 10.48 6.71
C SER A 21 -8.49 9.89 7.94
N ALA A 22 -7.16 9.83 7.92
CA ALA A 22 -6.38 9.40 9.08
C ALA A 22 -6.55 10.32 10.29
N LEU A 23 -6.54 11.64 10.07
CA LEU A 23 -6.72 12.62 11.14
C LEU A 23 -8.12 12.57 11.75
N ALA A 24 -9.15 12.24 10.97
CA ALA A 24 -10.50 12.03 11.49
C ALA A 24 -10.52 10.88 12.50
N VAL A 25 -9.92 9.74 12.15
CA VAL A 25 -9.81 8.59 13.08
C VAL A 25 -9.06 8.97 14.36
N LEU A 26 -7.92 9.67 14.25
CA LEU A 26 -7.18 10.13 15.43
C LEU A 26 -7.99 11.07 16.33
N ARG A 27 -8.80 11.98 15.74
CA ARG A 27 -9.66 12.90 16.50
C ARG A 27 -10.80 12.19 17.22
N GLU A 28 -11.28 11.08 16.69
CA GLU A 28 -12.29 10.22 17.31
C GLU A 28 -11.71 9.29 18.38
N GLY A 29 -10.40 9.37 18.64
CA GLY A 29 -9.73 8.57 19.67
C GLY A 29 -9.17 7.25 19.15
N GLY A 30 -9.19 7.03 17.84
CA GLY A 30 -8.55 5.87 17.22
C GLY A 30 -7.02 5.94 17.31
N ASN A 31 -6.38 4.80 17.18
CA ASN A 31 -4.92 4.68 17.22
C ASN A 31 -4.27 4.88 15.83
N ALA A 32 -2.95 4.95 15.80
CA ALA A 32 -2.18 5.19 14.58
C ALA A 32 -2.38 4.09 13.51
N LEU A 33 -2.59 2.83 13.92
CA LEU A 33 -2.82 1.74 12.99
C LEU A 33 -4.19 1.88 12.30
N GLU A 34 -5.23 2.15 13.07
CA GLU A 34 -6.58 2.43 12.53
C GLU A 34 -6.57 3.64 11.60
N ALA A 35 -5.86 4.71 11.98
CA ALA A 35 -5.70 5.89 11.15
C ALA A 35 -5.00 5.57 9.82
N MET A 36 -3.94 4.76 9.84
CA MET A 36 -3.23 4.38 8.62
C MET A 36 -4.03 3.42 7.73
N ILE A 37 -4.85 2.53 8.30
CA ILE A 37 -5.79 1.71 7.52
C ILE A 37 -6.80 2.60 6.79
N SER A 38 -7.36 3.59 7.47
CA SER A 38 -8.27 4.57 6.86
C SER A 38 -7.61 5.36 5.73
N ALA A 39 -6.37 5.81 5.96
CA ALA A 39 -5.59 6.50 4.93
C ALA A 39 -5.30 5.59 3.72
N ALA A 40 -4.94 4.33 3.94
CA ALA A 40 -4.65 3.35 2.89
C ALA A 40 -5.88 3.05 2.03
N ALA A 41 -7.05 2.90 2.65
CA ALA A 41 -8.30 2.73 1.93
C ALA A 41 -8.67 3.97 1.11
N THR A 42 -8.51 5.16 1.69
CA THR A 42 -8.81 6.42 1.01
C THR A 42 -7.87 6.66 -0.17
N ILE A 43 -6.56 6.45 0.00
CA ILE A 43 -5.58 6.73 -1.05
C ILE A 43 -5.75 5.81 -2.26
N ALA A 44 -6.21 4.58 -2.07
CA ALA A 44 -6.52 3.68 -3.17
C ALA A 44 -7.64 4.20 -4.09
N VAL A 45 -8.51 5.06 -3.56
CA VAL A 45 -9.60 5.70 -4.33
C VAL A 45 -9.15 7.03 -4.94
N VAL A 46 -8.48 7.87 -4.17
CA VAL A 46 -8.17 9.26 -4.59
C VAL A 46 -6.85 9.39 -5.35
N TYR A 47 -6.01 8.35 -5.32
CA TYR A 47 -4.70 8.30 -5.97
C TYR A 47 -4.49 6.95 -6.70
N PRO A 48 -5.44 6.56 -7.59
CA PRO A 48 -5.55 5.20 -8.12
C PRO A 48 -4.43 4.79 -9.08
N HIS A 49 -3.67 5.75 -9.62
CA HIS A 49 -2.55 5.48 -10.52
C HIS A 49 -1.28 4.98 -9.80
N MET A 50 -1.25 5.08 -8.47
CA MET A 50 -0.11 4.64 -7.64
C MET A 50 -0.51 3.62 -6.57
N ASN A 51 -1.81 3.47 -6.31
CA ASN A 51 -2.31 2.63 -5.21
C ASN A 51 -3.56 1.86 -5.64
N SER A 52 -3.75 0.69 -5.07
CA SER A 52 -4.96 -0.10 -5.29
C SER A 52 -5.28 -0.94 -4.05
N ILE A 53 -6.55 -1.31 -3.90
CA ILE A 53 -6.93 -2.36 -2.94
C ILE A 53 -6.45 -3.68 -3.52
N GLY A 54 -5.66 -4.43 -2.74
CA GLY A 54 -5.06 -5.69 -3.17
C GLY A 54 -3.72 -5.57 -3.90
N GLY A 55 -3.14 -4.37 -3.98
CA GLY A 55 -1.75 -4.19 -4.38
C GLY A 55 -0.78 -4.49 -3.24
N ASP A 56 0.51 -4.53 -3.56
CA ASP A 56 1.57 -4.73 -2.57
C ASP A 56 1.56 -3.66 -1.49
N SER A 57 1.80 -4.04 -0.27
CA SER A 57 1.94 -3.10 0.84
C SER A 57 2.99 -3.53 1.85
N PHE A 58 3.62 -2.54 2.47
CA PHE A 58 4.66 -2.73 3.48
C PHE A 58 4.32 -1.90 4.71
N TRP A 59 4.38 -2.53 5.87
CA TRP A 59 4.04 -1.87 7.13
C TRP A 59 5.19 -1.98 8.11
N VAL A 60 5.50 -0.87 8.77
CA VAL A 60 6.37 -0.83 9.94
C VAL A 60 5.55 -0.27 11.08
N ILE A 61 5.38 -1.05 12.13
CA ILE A 61 4.50 -0.75 13.24
C ILE A 61 5.29 -0.78 14.54
N HIS A 62 5.16 0.27 15.33
CA HIS A 62 5.67 0.33 16.69
C HIS A 62 4.53 0.65 17.65
N ALA A 63 4.40 -0.13 18.70
CA ALA A 63 3.48 0.12 19.82
C ALA A 63 4.27 0.25 21.14
N PRO A 64 3.86 1.12 22.05
CA PRO A 64 4.53 1.27 23.33
C PRO A 64 4.69 -0.06 24.06
N GLY A 65 5.89 -0.35 24.55
CA GLY A 65 6.21 -1.59 25.27
C GLY A 65 6.32 -2.85 24.42
N LYS A 66 6.26 -2.72 23.07
CA LYS A 66 6.42 -3.85 22.15
C LYS A 66 7.62 -3.64 21.23
N ALA A 67 8.20 -4.74 20.77
CA ALA A 67 9.21 -4.67 19.71
C ALA A 67 8.58 -4.12 18.42
N MET A 68 9.38 -3.44 17.61
CA MET A 68 8.96 -3.01 16.27
C MET A 68 8.60 -4.23 15.42
N GLY A 69 7.44 -4.19 14.78
CA GLY A 69 6.96 -5.21 13.85
C GLY A 69 6.96 -4.72 12.41
N GLY A 70 7.16 -5.62 11.48
CA GLY A 70 7.01 -5.36 10.04
C GLY A 70 6.07 -6.37 9.40
N ILE A 71 5.30 -5.91 8.41
CA ILE A 71 4.49 -6.77 7.55
C ILE A 71 4.96 -6.54 6.11
N ASP A 72 5.38 -7.62 5.48
CA ASP A 72 5.58 -7.69 4.03
C ASP A 72 4.33 -8.34 3.43
N ALA A 73 3.52 -7.55 2.75
CA ALA A 73 2.30 -7.98 2.09
C ALA A 73 2.44 -7.86 0.56
N CYS A 74 3.58 -8.29 0.02
CA CYS A 74 3.75 -8.51 -1.41
C CYS A 74 2.90 -9.67 -1.87
N GLY A 75 2.22 -9.51 -3.00
CA GLY A 75 1.58 -10.60 -3.69
C GLY A 75 2.62 -11.55 -4.32
N ALA A 76 2.32 -12.84 -4.31
CA ALA A 76 3.10 -13.81 -5.09
C ALA A 76 2.62 -13.83 -6.54
N SER A 77 3.54 -14.01 -7.49
CA SER A 77 3.15 -14.25 -8.88
C SER A 77 2.31 -15.51 -9.01
N ALA A 78 1.43 -15.56 -10.01
CA ALA A 78 0.60 -16.73 -10.27
C ALA A 78 1.46 -17.99 -10.43
N GLY A 79 1.06 -19.13 -9.82
CA GLY A 79 1.80 -20.37 -9.87
C GLY A 79 2.07 -20.90 -11.30
N LEU A 80 1.26 -20.51 -12.27
CA LEU A 80 1.46 -20.80 -13.68
C LEU A 80 2.42 -19.85 -14.39
N ALA A 81 2.80 -18.73 -13.79
CA ALA A 81 3.69 -17.72 -14.37
C ALA A 81 5.15 -18.19 -14.37
N THR A 82 5.41 -19.31 -15.02
CA THR A 82 6.74 -19.90 -15.16
C THR A 82 7.40 -19.50 -16.48
N LYS A 83 8.74 -19.52 -16.52
CA LYS A 83 9.50 -19.29 -17.77
C LYS A 83 9.03 -20.17 -18.91
N LYS A 84 8.72 -21.45 -18.61
CA LYS A 84 8.20 -22.38 -19.60
C LYS A 84 6.85 -21.93 -20.14
N TRP A 85 5.91 -21.58 -19.27
CA TRP A 85 4.58 -21.11 -19.68
C TRP A 85 4.67 -19.89 -20.60
N TYR A 86 5.50 -18.89 -20.24
CA TYR A 86 5.70 -17.71 -21.09
C TYR A 86 6.33 -18.05 -22.44
N ALA A 87 7.30 -18.97 -22.47
CA ALA A 87 7.91 -19.43 -23.71
C ALA A 87 6.88 -20.14 -24.62
N ASP A 88 6.02 -20.96 -24.05
CA ASP A 88 4.94 -21.65 -24.78
C ASP A 88 3.89 -20.63 -25.37
N GLN A 89 3.77 -19.44 -24.77
CA GLN A 89 2.98 -18.31 -25.30
C GLN A 89 3.78 -17.43 -26.30
N GLY A 90 4.97 -17.83 -26.71
CA GLY A 90 5.84 -17.08 -27.62
C GLY A 90 6.57 -15.89 -26.98
N ILE A 91 6.51 -15.74 -25.64
CA ILE A 91 7.15 -14.66 -24.90
C ILE A 91 8.52 -15.15 -24.40
N THR A 92 9.57 -14.87 -25.16
CA THR A 92 10.92 -15.40 -24.92
C THR A 92 11.94 -14.36 -24.42
N LYS A 93 11.63 -13.07 -24.53
CA LYS A 93 12.57 -12.00 -24.17
C LYS A 93 12.18 -11.25 -22.89
N SER A 94 10.97 -10.71 -22.85
CA SER A 94 10.48 -9.94 -21.70
C SER A 94 8.99 -10.17 -21.52
N ILE A 95 8.56 -10.27 -20.27
CA ILE A 95 7.14 -10.33 -19.93
C ILE A 95 6.52 -8.94 -20.18
N PRO A 96 5.34 -8.86 -20.77
CA PRO A 96 4.64 -7.57 -20.96
C PRO A 96 4.40 -6.87 -19.62
N PHE A 97 4.56 -5.55 -19.60
CA PHE A 97 4.30 -4.73 -18.40
C PHE A 97 2.81 -4.56 -18.09
N ARG A 98 1.93 -4.85 -19.04
CA ARG A 98 0.48 -4.65 -18.93
C ARG A 98 -0.26 -5.75 -19.67
N GLY A 99 -1.53 -5.94 -19.29
CA GLY A 99 -2.43 -6.87 -19.95
C GLY A 99 -2.54 -8.22 -19.22
N PRO A 100 -3.36 -9.13 -19.74
CA PRO A 100 -3.74 -10.38 -19.07
C PRO A 100 -2.59 -11.35 -18.78
N ILE A 101 -1.48 -11.22 -19.51
CA ILE A 101 -0.30 -12.08 -19.39
C ILE A 101 0.88 -11.36 -18.74
N ALA A 102 0.69 -10.14 -18.22
CA ALA A 102 1.68 -9.49 -17.38
C ALA A 102 1.83 -10.28 -16.06
N ALA A 103 3.06 -10.32 -15.53
CA ALA A 103 3.28 -10.85 -14.19
C ALA A 103 2.82 -9.79 -13.19
N ASN A 104 1.60 -9.94 -12.69
CA ASN A 104 1.03 -9.10 -11.65
C ASN A 104 1.10 -9.84 -10.32
N THR A 105 1.43 -9.10 -9.28
CA THR A 105 1.42 -9.55 -7.88
C THR A 105 0.30 -8.85 -7.13
#